data_3c1c87357481a0584180c79e0fd45dfd
#
_entry.id   3c1c87357481a0584180c79e0fd45dfd
#
_cell.length_a   1.000
_cell.length_b   1.000
_cell.length_c   1.000
_cell.angle_alpha   90.00
_cell.angle_beta   90.00
_cell.angle_gamma   90.00
#
_symmetry.space_group_name_H-M   'P 1'
#
loop_
_entity.id
_entity.type
_entity.pdbx_description
1 polymer ?
#
loop_
_entity_poly.entity_id
_entity_poly.type
_entity_poly.pdbx_seq_one_letter_code
_entity_poly.pdbx_strand_id
1 'polypeptide(L)'
;MSCSQIPALLLLCCLSIRPLTAQEQAPIPKLGVSIKTELVSPGYTLISPISSNQVFLLDNDGMVAHYWDTDRPPGQMAYLLEDGTLLRAAKTDEFFQFPPTTGSGGRIQKYDWDGNLLWDYKSSSAYRMSHHDIEPLPNGNVLCIVWESYLREVAETAGRNPNQLVGDVLWFEAIFELKPKGLSGAEVVWKWSLLDHVVQDWDKSKNNYADPAEHPELVDINFMLRPTADWVHMNSIDYNPELDQIMVCSRSLNEFWILDHSTTTAEARGHAGGKYGRGGDLLYRWGNPMAYRRGQPEDRMLYSPHDAHWIPKGLPGAGNILIFNNGVADTDQNFSSIDEISLPLKADGTYHLTDGKAYGPTELEWTFDDRGNFFSPRISGSQRLANGNTLICSGTQHTILEVTTTGEFTWMYHNPPRFREPNTDSTRPAKPSIADLPEDILDSLRIDGTVQLENGGTMFRATKYPPDFPGFQGKKFNVRDRNK
;
A
#
# COMPACT_ATOMS: atom_id res chain seq x y z
N MET A 1 57.97 51.95 37.39
CA MET A 1 57.51 53.33 37.13
C MET A 1 56.85 53.31 35.78
N SER A 2 55.73 53.94 35.62
CA SER A 2 54.89 54.08 34.39
C SER A 2 53.96 52.89 34.05
N CYS A 3 52.76 53.02 34.60
CA CYS A 3 51.53 52.31 34.17
C CYS A 3 51.09 52.88 32.86
N SER A 4 50.84 52.03 31.83
CA SER A 4 50.10 52.39 30.62
C SER A 4 48.76 51.63 30.60
N GLN A 5 47.69 52.39 30.66
CA GLN A 5 46.31 51.92 30.57
C GLN A 5 46.00 51.62 29.17
N ILE A 6 45.32 50.41 28.94
CA ILE A 6 44.72 50.04 27.69
C ILE A 6 43.20 50.24 27.81
N PRO A 7 42.55 51.00 26.92
CA PRO A 7 41.09 51.15 26.97
C PRO A 7 40.37 49.91 26.41
N ALA A 8 39.40 49.40 27.16
CA ALA A 8 38.50 48.36 26.73
C ALA A 8 37.51 48.91 25.70
N LEU A 9 37.54 48.33 24.48
CA LEU A 9 36.58 48.60 23.40
C LEU A 9 35.36 47.69 23.59
N LEU A 10 34.24 48.26 24.06
CA LEU A 10 32.95 47.55 24.09
C LEU A 10 32.40 47.42 22.66
N LEU A 11 32.41 46.20 22.14
CA LEU A 11 31.72 45.88 20.89
C LEU A 11 30.23 45.63 21.20
N LEU A 12 29.36 46.61 20.88
CA LEU A 12 27.90 46.42 20.90
C LEU A 12 27.49 45.57 19.69
N CYS A 13 27.22 44.27 19.91
CA CYS A 13 26.55 43.44 18.94
C CYS A 13 25.05 43.80 18.91
N CYS A 14 24.63 44.61 17.92
CA CYS A 14 23.21 44.77 17.59
C CYS A 14 22.69 43.46 16.99
N LEU A 15 22.09 42.61 17.81
CA LEU A 15 21.25 41.53 17.33
C LEU A 15 19.98 42.11 16.70
N SER A 16 19.94 42.18 15.37
CA SER A 16 18.72 42.49 14.62
C SER A 16 17.78 41.28 14.76
N ILE A 17 16.80 41.38 15.65
CA ILE A 17 15.67 40.49 15.70
C ILE A 17 14.85 40.73 14.42
N ARG A 18 14.96 39.83 13.44
CA ARG A 18 14.00 39.82 12.32
C ARG A 18 12.66 39.33 12.90
N PRO A 19 11.53 40.02 12.63
CA PRO A 19 10.25 39.50 12.99
C PRO A 19 10.04 38.20 12.18
N LEU A 20 9.65 37.11 12.85
CA LEU A 20 9.10 35.95 12.20
C LEU A 20 7.87 36.44 11.40
N THR A 21 7.97 36.39 10.09
CA THR A 21 6.80 36.56 9.21
C THR A 21 5.87 35.40 9.53
N ALA A 22 4.64 35.72 9.93
CA ALA A 22 3.59 34.71 10.08
C ALA A 22 3.53 33.91 8.78
N GLN A 23 3.80 32.62 8.88
CA GLN A 23 3.62 31.69 7.78
C GLN A 23 2.13 31.72 7.45
N GLU A 24 1.77 32.10 6.24
CA GLU A 24 0.39 32.07 5.77
C GLU A 24 -0.11 30.62 5.96
N GLN A 25 -1.09 30.44 6.84
CA GLN A 25 -1.72 29.12 7.04
C GLN A 25 -2.30 28.67 5.70
N ALA A 26 -1.88 27.49 5.24
CA ALA A 26 -2.48 26.88 4.07
C ALA A 26 -4.01 26.78 4.29
N PRO A 27 -4.83 27.18 3.32
CA PRO A 27 -6.27 27.16 3.49
C PRO A 27 -6.75 25.75 3.78
N ILE A 28 -7.66 25.60 4.78
CA ILE A 28 -8.27 24.31 5.11
C ILE A 28 -8.96 23.77 3.84
N PRO A 29 -8.60 22.55 3.36
CA PRO A 29 -9.19 22.02 2.14
C PRO A 29 -10.71 21.94 2.27
N LYS A 30 -11.42 22.38 1.25
CA LYS A 30 -12.88 22.26 1.18
C LYS A 30 -13.23 20.77 1.11
N LEU A 31 -13.98 20.26 2.10
CA LEU A 31 -14.43 18.86 2.10
C LEU A 31 -15.34 18.58 0.89
N GLY A 32 -15.26 17.35 0.38
CA GLY A 32 -15.95 16.95 -0.84
C GLY A 32 -15.14 17.31 -2.09
N VAL A 33 -15.82 17.53 -3.22
CA VAL A 33 -15.17 17.87 -4.49
C VAL A 33 -14.72 19.32 -4.49
N SER A 34 -13.42 19.55 -4.67
CA SER A 34 -12.82 20.88 -4.79
C SER A 34 -12.44 21.23 -6.23
N ILE A 35 -12.14 20.23 -7.06
CA ILE A 35 -11.84 20.37 -8.49
C ILE A 35 -12.70 19.35 -9.25
N LYS A 36 -13.34 19.80 -10.33
CA LYS A 36 -14.00 18.96 -11.33
C LYS A 36 -14.01 19.69 -12.65
N THR A 37 -13.37 19.11 -13.65
CA THR A 37 -13.34 19.67 -15.03
C THR A 37 -14.09 18.73 -15.98
N GLU A 38 -14.24 19.14 -17.22
CA GLU A 38 -14.84 18.31 -18.29
C GLU A 38 -13.94 17.11 -18.67
N LEU A 39 -12.67 17.12 -18.26
CA LEU A 39 -11.70 16.05 -18.55
C LEU A 39 -11.75 14.91 -17.53
N VAL A 40 -12.59 15.00 -16.48
CA VAL A 40 -12.73 13.95 -15.48
C VAL A 40 -13.26 12.66 -16.13
N SER A 41 -12.63 11.53 -15.82
CA SER A 41 -13.11 10.21 -16.25
C SER A 41 -14.50 9.94 -15.67
N PRO A 42 -15.49 9.55 -16.48
CA PRO A 42 -16.80 9.19 -15.95
C PRO A 42 -16.73 7.90 -15.11
N GLY A 43 -17.52 7.82 -14.05
CA GLY A 43 -17.57 6.60 -13.23
C GLY A 43 -17.85 6.85 -11.77
N TYR A 44 -17.67 5.78 -11.00
CA TYR A 44 -17.88 5.76 -9.57
C TYR A 44 -16.62 5.31 -8.84
N THR A 45 -16.25 6.00 -7.77
CA THR A 45 -15.04 5.73 -6.99
C THR A 45 -15.38 4.98 -5.72
N LEU A 46 -14.87 3.75 -5.59
CA LEU A 46 -14.98 2.93 -4.38
C LEU A 46 -13.93 3.37 -3.36
N ILE A 47 -14.37 3.62 -2.13
CA ILE A 47 -13.50 3.95 -0.99
C ILE A 47 -13.88 3.13 0.25
N SER A 48 -12.87 2.72 1.00
CA SER A 48 -13.01 2.03 2.30
C SER A 48 -12.19 2.78 3.35
N PRO A 49 -12.76 3.79 4.04
CA PRO A 49 -12.03 4.55 5.05
C PRO A 49 -11.60 3.65 6.22
N ILE A 50 -10.33 3.74 6.64
CA ILE A 50 -9.71 2.81 7.61
C ILE A 50 -10.42 2.78 8.96
N SER A 51 -11.05 3.88 9.35
CA SER A 51 -11.76 4.01 10.63
C SER A 51 -13.27 3.77 10.53
N SER A 52 -13.78 3.33 9.38
CA SER A 52 -15.20 3.10 9.13
C SER A 52 -15.46 1.63 8.82
N ASN A 53 -16.58 1.11 9.32
CA ASN A 53 -17.09 -0.19 8.88
C ASN A 53 -17.83 -0.09 7.54
N GLN A 54 -18.00 1.12 7.01
CA GLN A 54 -18.70 1.35 5.75
C GLN A 54 -17.75 1.41 4.57
N VAL A 55 -18.17 0.87 3.43
CA VAL A 55 -17.53 1.02 2.13
C VAL A 55 -18.47 1.85 1.26
N PHE A 56 -17.94 2.84 0.56
CA PHE A 56 -18.72 3.79 -0.21
C PHE A 56 -18.36 3.77 -1.69
N LEU A 57 -19.37 3.97 -2.52
CA LEU A 57 -19.23 4.23 -3.95
C LEU A 57 -19.64 5.69 -4.19
N LEU A 58 -18.72 6.52 -4.64
CA LEU A 58 -18.90 7.95 -4.87
C LEU A 58 -19.05 8.23 -6.34
N ASP A 59 -19.95 9.14 -6.72
CA ASP A 59 -19.96 9.71 -8.06
C ASP A 59 -18.94 10.85 -8.21
N ASN A 60 -18.84 11.42 -9.42
CA ASN A 60 -17.89 12.52 -9.69
C ASN A 60 -18.29 13.86 -9.03
N ASP A 61 -19.49 13.98 -8.46
CA ASP A 61 -19.90 15.10 -7.62
C ASP A 61 -19.54 14.87 -6.14
N GLY A 62 -18.94 13.72 -5.84
CA GLY A 62 -18.57 13.33 -4.49
C GLY A 62 -19.75 12.88 -3.64
N MET A 63 -20.90 12.66 -4.28
CA MET A 63 -22.09 12.13 -3.61
C MET A 63 -21.99 10.62 -3.46
N VAL A 64 -22.55 10.09 -2.38
CA VAL A 64 -22.62 8.64 -2.16
C VAL A 64 -23.70 8.05 -3.07
N ALA A 65 -23.27 7.36 -4.12
CA ALA A 65 -24.15 6.64 -5.03
C ALA A 65 -24.62 5.30 -4.43
N HIS A 66 -23.76 4.63 -3.69
CA HIS A 66 -24.07 3.39 -2.97
C HIS A 66 -23.13 3.19 -1.78
N TYR A 67 -23.52 2.36 -0.80
CA TYR A 67 -22.68 2.01 0.33
C TYR A 67 -23.04 0.63 0.88
N TRP A 68 -22.06 0.01 1.54
CA TRP A 68 -22.22 -1.23 2.31
C TRP A 68 -21.95 -0.95 3.78
N ASP A 69 -22.88 -1.35 4.66
CA ASP A 69 -22.63 -1.44 6.10
C ASP A 69 -22.03 -2.82 6.38
N THR A 70 -20.82 -2.86 6.88
CA THR A 70 -20.12 -4.11 7.19
C THR A 70 -19.96 -4.29 8.69
N ASP A 71 -19.80 -5.54 9.16
CA ASP A 71 -19.74 -5.86 10.57
C ASP A 71 -18.38 -5.58 11.24
N ARG A 72 -17.34 -5.29 10.43
CA ARG A 72 -15.94 -5.18 10.91
C ARG A 72 -15.21 -4.00 10.29
N PRO A 73 -14.20 -3.45 11.01
CA PRO A 73 -13.26 -2.51 10.42
C PRO A 73 -12.52 -3.13 9.22
N PRO A 74 -12.13 -2.31 8.22
CA PRO A 74 -11.40 -2.80 7.06
C PRO A 74 -10.02 -3.33 7.43
N GLY A 75 -9.66 -4.45 6.82
CA GLY A 75 -8.30 -4.99 6.80
C GLY A 75 -7.45 -4.41 5.66
N GLN A 76 -7.88 -3.31 5.10
CA GLN A 76 -7.38 -2.39 4.08
C GLN A 76 -8.17 -2.46 2.77
N MET A 77 -7.90 -3.41 1.87
CA MET A 77 -8.41 -3.38 0.49
C MET A 77 -9.87 -3.86 0.37
N ALA A 78 -10.58 -3.26 -0.60
CA ALA A 78 -11.92 -3.68 -1.03
C ALA A 78 -12.03 -3.55 -2.55
N TYR A 79 -12.70 -4.52 -3.18
CA TYR A 79 -12.95 -4.60 -4.62
C TYR A 79 -14.45 -4.79 -4.88
N LEU A 80 -14.97 -4.06 -5.87
CA LEU A 80 -16.26 -4.39 -6.47
C LEU A 80 -16.02 -5.35 -7.64
N LEU A 81 -16.63 -6.52 -7.59
CA LEU A 81 -16.45 -7.55 -8.60
C LEU A 81 -17.46 -7.39 -9.75
N GLU A 82 -17.19 -8.02 -10.90
CA GLU A 82 -18.04 -7.94 -12.09
C GLU A 82 -19.45 -8.53 -11.86
N ASP A 83 -19.62 -9.42 -10.88
CA ASP A 83 -20.93 -9.94 -10.46
C ASP A 83 -21.72 -8.95 -9.56
N GLY A 84 -21.15 -7.80 -9.25
CA GLY A 84 -21.73 -6.76 -8.39
C GLY A 84 -21.59 -7.04 -6.91
N THR A 85 -20.74 -7.99 -6.51
CA THR A 85 -20.44 -8.25 -5.11
C THR A 85 -19.22 -7.47 -4.65
N LEU A 86 -19.19 -7.11 -3.36
CA LEU A 86 -18.05 -6.48 -2.70
C LEU A 86 -17.19 -7.57 -2.06
N LEU A 87 -15.93 -7.69 -2.48
CA LEU A 87 -14.90 -8.49 -1.82
C LEU A 87 -13.99 -7.57 -1.01
N ARG A 88 -13.72 -7.91 0.27
CA ARG A 88 -12.88 -7.04 1.12
C ARG A 88 -12.03 -7.81 2.11
N ALA A 89 -10.87 -7.26 2.43
CA ALA A 89 -10.15 -7.61 3.65
C ALA A 89 -10.82 -6.97 4.87
N ALA A 90 -10.88 -7.69 5.98
CA ALA A 90 -11.46 -7.22 7.23
C ALA A 90 -10.57 -7.57 8.42
N LYS A 91 -10.67 -6.79 9.52
CA LYS A 91 -9.91 -7.08 10.73
C LYS A 91 -10.51 -8.24 11.51
N THR A 92 -9.61 -9.08 12.04
CA THR A 92 -9.97 -10.06 13.06
C THR A 92 -10.05 -9.41 14.44
N ASP A 93 -10.75 -10.05 15.39
CA ASP A 93 -10.73 -9.70 16.82
C ASP A 93 -9.57 -10.39 17.56
N GLU A 94 -8.83 -11.27 16.90
CA GLU A 94 -7.79 -12.11 17.49
C GLU A 94 -6.42 -11.71 16.95
N PHE A 95 -5.62 -11.04 17.77
CA PHE A 95 -4.33 -10.49 17.38
C PHE A 95 -3.12 -11.21 17.97
N PHE A 96 -3.24 -12.40 18.45
CA PHE A 96 -2.19 -13.26 19.02
C PHE A 96 -0.77 -12.66 19.06
N GLN A 97 0.09 -13.01 18.07
CA GLN A 97 1.47 -12.50 17.95
C GLN A 97 1.60 -11.26 17.07
N PHE A 98 0.52 -10.88 16.39
CA PHE A 98 0.50 -9.73 15.48
C PHE A 98 -0.22 -8.57 16.15
N PRO A 99 0.46 -7.47 16.47
CA PRO A 99 -0.22 -6.30 17.04
C PRO A 99 -1.24 -5.72 16.06
N PRO A 100 -2.30 -5.07 16.56
CA PRO A 100 -3.30 -4.42 15.70
C PRO A 100 -2.72 -3.17 15.04
N THR A 101 -1.96 -3.38 13.96
CA THR A 101 -1.39 -2.31 13.13
C THR A 101 -2.36 -1.86 12.05
N THR A 102 -1.99 -0.81 11.32
CA THR A 102 -2.76 -0.35 10.16
C THR A 102 -2.92 -1.46 9.10
N GLY A 103 -1.89 -2.27 8.86
CA GLY A 103 -1.90 -3.35 7.88
C GLY A 103 -2.64 -4.62 8.30
N SER A 104 -2.98 -4.79 9.60
CA SER A 104 -3.62 -6.01 10.11
C SER A 104 -4.97 -6.27 9.47
N GLY A 105 -5.20 -7.49 9.03
CA GLY A 105 -6.45 -8.00 8.48
C GLY A 105 -6.95 -9.21 9.28
N GLY A 106 -6.76 -10.40 8.74
CA GLY A 106 -7.09 -11.68 9.37
C GLY A 106 -8.45 -12.24 9.02
N ARG A 107 -9.23 -11.52 8.21
CA ARG A 107 -10.50 -12.00 7.61
C ARG A 107 -10.63 -11.53 6.18
N ILE A 108 -11.36 -12.31 5.38
CA ILE A 108 -11.75 -11.94 4.01
C ILE A 108 -13.26 -12.15 3.91
N GLN A 109 -13.98 -11.12 3.44
CA GLN A 109 -15.43 -11.09 3.41
C GLN A 109 -15.96 -10.78 2.01
N LYS A 110 -17.08 -11.39 1.63
CA LYS A 110 -17.82 -11.09 0.40
C LYS A 110 -19.25 -10.72 0.74
N TYR A 111 -19.73 -9.59 0.22
CA TYR A 111 -21.10 -9.10 0.39
C TYR A 111 -21.79 -9.02 -0.97
N ASP A 112 -23.11 -9.22 -1.00
CA ASP A 112 -23.88 -8.84 -2.18
C ASP A 112 -24.09 -7.32 -2.26
N TRP A 113 -24.76 -6.86 -3.33
CA TRP A 113 -25.06 -5.44 -3.51
C TRP A 113 -25.95 -4.87 -2.39
N ASP A 114 -26.85 -5.67 -1.84
CA ASP A 114 -27.80 -5.25 -0.81
C ASP A 114 -27.20 -5.29 0.61
N GLY A 115 -25.93 -5.66 0.75
CA GLY A 115 -25.20 -5.70 2.01
C GLY A 115 -25.33 -7.02 2.79
N ASN A 116 -25.88 -8.09 2.17
CA ASN A 116 -25.92 -9.41 2.80
C ASN A 116 -24.53 -10.06 2.72
N LEU A 117 -24.05 -10.58 3.86
CA LEU A 117 -22.79 -11.28 3.96
C LEU A 117 -22.91 -12.67 3.30
N LEU A 118 -22.16 -12.89 2.22
CA LEU A 118 -22.15 -14.13 1.44
C LEU A 118 -21.06 -15.10 1.89
N TRP A 119 -19.91 -14.57 2.28
CA TRP A 119 -18.76 -15.37 2.71
C TRP A 119 -17.92 -14.58 3.71
N ASP A 120 -17.46 -15.25 4.78
CA ASP A 120 -16.65 -14.66 5.82
C ASP A 120 -15.59 -15.66 6.29
N TYR A 121 -14.41 -15.61 5.69
CA TYR A 121 -13.31 -16.51 5.98
C TYR A 121 -12.34 -15.91 6.99
N LYS A 122 -12.07 -16.67 8.07
CA LYS A 122 -11.02 -16.35 9.03
C LYS A 122 -9.66 -16.78 8.48
N SER A 123 -8.88 -15.82 8.03
CA SER A 123 -7.53 -15.99 7.47
C SER A 123 -6.42 -15.75 8.51
N SER A 124 -6.74 -15.90 9.80
CA SER A 124 -5.83 -15.73 10.93
C SER A 124 -5.78 -16.95 11.83
N SER A 125 -4.63 -17.15 12.47
CA SER A 125 -4.37 -18.13 13.52
C SER A 125 -3.33 -17.61 14.50
N ALA A 126 -2.89 -18.42 15.47
CA ALA A 126 -1.84 -18.03 16.42
C ALA A 126 -0.52 -17.62 15.74
N TYR A 127 -0.23 -18.14 14.54
CA TYR A 127 1.08 -18.01 13.88
C TYR A 127 1.02 -17.39 12.49
N ARG A 128 -0.17 -17.00 12.01
CA ARG A 128 -0.33 -16.38 10.70
C ARG A 128 -1.54 -15.44 10.65
N MET A 129 -1.46 -14.43 9.79
CA MET A 129 -2.55 -13.46 9.58
C MET A 129 -2.46 -12.89 8.17
N SER A 130 -3.58 -12.90 7.42
CA SER A 130 -3.64 -12.11 6.19
C SER A 130 -3.59 -10.62 6.52
N HIS A 131 -2.93 -9.86 5.65
CA HIS A 131 -2.73 -8.43 5.89
C HIS A 131 -2.77 -7.64 4.60
N HIS A 132 -2.96 -6.33 4.71
CA HIS A 132 -2.96 -5.32 3.65
C HIS A 132 -3.88 -5.62 2.46
N ASP A 133 -3.55 -6.59 1.61
CA ASP A 133 -4.16 -6.73 0.30
C ASP A 133 -4.61 -8.16 -0.01
N ILE A 134 -5.58 -8.25 -0.91
CA ILE A 134 -6.13 -9.47 -1.48
C ILE A 134 -6.34 -9.23 -2.97
N GLU A 135 -6.29 -10.28 -3.81
CA GLU A 135 -6.51 -10.14 -5.24
C GLU A 135 -7.54 -11.19 -5.72
N PRO A 136 -8.68 -10.77 -6.29
CA PRO A 136 -9.65 -11.69 -6.86
C PRO A 136 -9.15 -12.28 -8.18
N LEU A 137 -9.15 -13.61 -8.28
CA LEU A 137 -8.75 -14.31 -9.50
C LEU A 137 -9.95 -14.58 -10.43
N PRO A 138 -9.71 -14.68 -11.76
CA PRO A 138 -10.77 -14.97 -12.74
C PRO A 138 -11.51 -16.31 -12.51
N ASN A 139 -10.86 -17.26 -11.82
CA ASN A 139 -11.46 -18.56 -11.47
C ASN A 139 -12.35 -18.51 -10.22
N GLY A 140 -12.53 -17.33 -9.61
CA GLY A 140 -13.30 -17.09 -8.38
C GLY A 140 -12.54 -17.39 -7.09
N ASN A 141 -11.29 -17.77 -7.16
CA ASN A 141 -10.39 -17.86 -6.00
C ASN A 141 -9.90 -16.47 -5.60
N VAL A 142 -9.24 -16.38 -4.45
CA VAL A 142 -8.70 -15.12 -3.91
C VAL A 142 -7.25 -15.34 -3.48
N LEU A 143 -6.34 -14.54 -4.02
CA LEU A 143 -4.99 -14.44 -3.46
C LEU A 143 -4.99 -13.54 -2.23
N CYS A 144 -4.17 -13.86 -1.23
CA CYS A 144 -3.93 -12.98 -0.10
C CYS A 144 -2.47 -13.07 0.35
N ILE A 145 -1.93 -11.93 0.79
CA ILE A 145 -0.64 -11.87 1.45
C ILE A 145 -0.82 -12.17 2.94
N VAL A 146 0.12 -12.92 3.50
CA VAL A 146 0.02 -13.50 4.85
C VAL A 146 1.33 -13.34 5.58
N TRP A 147 1.31 -12.76 6.77
CA TRP A 147 2.41 -12.92 7.72
C TRP A 147 2.40 -14.31 8.32
N GLU A 148 3.54 -14.99 8.29
CA GLU A 148 3.82 -16.20 9.06
C GLU A 148 4.87 -15.88 10.12
N SER A 149 4.51 -16.01 11.40
CA SER A 149 5.40 -15.72 12.52
C SER A 149 6.20 -16.98 12.90
N TYR A 150 7.52 -16.87 12.80
CA TYR A 150 8.45 -17.92 13.17
C TYR A 150 9.29 -17.50 14.38
N LEU A 151 9.62 -18.48 15.23
CA LEU A 151 10.51 -18.27 16.37
C LEU A 151 11.92 -17.92 15.88
N ARG A 152 12.69 -17.25 16.76
CA ARG A 152 14.08 -16.85 16.55
C ARG A 152 14.93 -17.98 15.97
N GLU A 153 14.80 -19.20 16.53
CA GLU A 153 15.60 -20.36 16.13
C GLU A 153 15.37 -20.77 14.66
N VAL A 154 14.14 -20.58 14.15
CA VAL A 154 13.82 -20.85 12.76
C VAL A 154 14.49 -19.80 11.86
N ALA A 155 14.42 -18.52 12.24
CA ALA A 155 15.06 -17.44 11.51
C ALA A 155 16.60 -17.60 11.47
N GLU A 156 17.23 -17.97 12.60
CA GLU A 156 18.67 -18.27 12.68
C GLU A 156 19.02 -19.51 11.87
N THR A 157 18.16 -20.51 11.81
CA THR A 157 18.35 -21.71 10.96
C THR A 157 18.30 -21.32 9.48
N ALA A 158 17.45 -20.37 9.11
CA ALA A 158 17.39 -19.78 7.77
C ALA A 158 18.54 -18.80 7.48
N GLY A 159 19.50 -18.61 8.40
CA GLY A 159 20.69 -17.79 8.22
C GLY A 159 20.52 -16.30 8.57
N ARG A 160 19.46 -15.96 9.32
CA ARG A 160 19.31 -14.61 9.87
C ARG A 160 20.41 -14.32 10.88
N ASN A 161 21.09 -13.19 10.73
CA ASN A 161 22.07 -12.72 11.69
C ASN A 161 21.39 -12.44 13.04
N PRO A 162 21.77 -13.14 14.14
CA PRO A 162 21.14 -12.96 15.46
C PRO A 162 21.17 -11.53 15.99
N ASN A 163 22.20 -10.75 15.61
CA ASN A 163 22.34 -9.36 16.03
C ASN A 163 21.33 -8.40 15.35
N GLN A 164 20.64 -8.86 14.31
CA GLN A 164 19.62 -8.09 13.61
C GLN A 164 18.20 -8.50 13.98
N LEU A 165 18.03 -9.49 14.88
CA LEU A 165 16.74 -9.92 15.38
C LEU A 165 16.26 -8.98 16.50
N VAL A 166 15.00 -8.53 16.38
CA VAL A 166 14.30 -7.75 17.40
C VAL A 166 13.24 -8.64 18.03
N GLY A 167 13.42 -8.99 19.32
CA GLY A 167 12.52 -9.90 20.03
C GLY A 167 12.74 -11.37 19.65
N ASP A 168 11.70 -12.18 19.87
CA ASP A 168 11.77 -13.64 19.81
C ASP A 168 11.15 -14.24 18.54
N VAL A 169 10.69 -13.39 17.61
CA VAL A 169 10.05 -13.81 16.37
C VAL A 169 10.54 -12.99 15.18
N LEU A 170 10.47 -13.60 13.99
CA LEU A 170 10.59 -12.95 12.70
C LEU A 170 9.39 -13.34 11.85
N TRP A 171 8.78 -12.36 11.15
CA TRP A 171 7.65 -12.62 10.26
C TRP A 171 8.15 -12.78 8.85
N PHE A 172 7.78 -13.90 8.24
CA PHE A 172 8.00 -14.14 6.81
C PHE A 172 6.69 -13.91 6.07
N GLU A 173 6.83 -13.40 4.87
CA GLU A 173 5.71 -13.23 3.95
C GLU A 173 5.37 -14.54 3.27
N ALA A 174 4.09 -14.77 3.08
CA ALA A 174 3.57 -15.86 2.28
C ALA A 174 2.40 -15.36 1.42
N ILE A 175 2.12 -16.08 0.35
CA ILE A 175 0.97 -15.83 -0.52
C ILE A 175 0.15 -17.11 -0.55
N PHE A 176 -1.16 -16.99 -0.30
CA PHE A 176 -2.10 -18.10 -0.38
C PHE A 176 -3.13 -17.85 -1.47
N GLU A 177 -3.39 -18.84 -2.31
CA GLU A 177 -4.59 -18.88 -3.13
C GLU A 177 -5.67 -19.65 -2.38
N LEU A 178 -6.77 -18.97 -2.14
CA LEU A 178 -7.91 -19.46 -1.39
C LEU A 178 -9.07 -19.78 -2.33
N LYS A 179 -9.53 -21.03 -2.33
CA LYS A 179 -10.78 -21.43 -2.99
C LYS A 179 -11.91 -21.35 -1.96
N PRO A 180 -12.85 -20.42 -2.07
CA PRO A 180 -13.98 -20.30 -1.14
C PRO A 180 -14.80 -21.58 -1.06
N LYS A 181 -15.23 -21.96 0.15
CA LYS A 181 -16.07 -23.13 0.43
C LYS A 181 -17.19 -22.81 1.41
N GLY A 182 -18.43 -22.89 0.97
CA GLY A 182 -19.59 -22.57 1.80
C GLY A 182 -19.60 -21.14 2.28
N LEU A 183 -20.13 -20.87 3.46
CA LEU A 183 -20.30 -19.52 3.99
C LEU A 183 -19.06 -18.98 4.72
N SER A 184 -18.14 -19.85 5.18
CA SER A 184 -17.00 -19.42 6.03
C SER A 184 -15.73 -20.24 5.84
N GLY A 185 -15.73 -21.22 4.94
CA GLY A 185 -14.58 -22.06 4.66
C GLY A 185 -13.76 -21.57 3.49
N ALA A 186 -12.49 -22.00 3.41
CA ALA A 186 -11.67 -21.95 2.23
C ALA A 186 -10.71 -23.14 2.19
N GLU A 187 -10.31 -23.54 0.99
CA GLU A 187 -9.20 -24.45 0.76
C GLU A 187 -8.01 -23.65 0.25
N VAL A 188 -6.83 -23.82 0.84
CA VAL A 188 -5.58 -23.30 0.28
C VAL A 188 -5.18 -24.22 -0.86
N VAL A 189 -5.35 -23.76 -2.10
CA VAL A 189 -5.08 -24.56 -3.31
C VAL A 189 -3.66 -24.31 -3.84
N TRP A 190 -3.05 -23.17 -3.50
CA TRP A 190 -1.67 -22.85 -3.81
C TRP A 190 -1.07 -22.02 -2.67
N LYS A 191 0.23 -22.20 -2.45
CA LYS A 191 1.00 -21.45 -1.45
C LYS A 191 2.42 -21.20 -1.94
N TRP A 192 2.89 -19.97 -1.71
CA TRP A 192 4.29 -19.56 -1.77
C TRP A 192 4.73 -19.01 -0.40
N SER A 193 6.01 -19.20 -0.04
CA SER A 193 6.56 -18.69 1.23
C SER A 193 7.96 -18.14 1.01
N LEU A 194 8.19 -16.90 1.45
CA LEU A 194 9.50 -16.26 1.37
C LEU A 194 10.60 -17.05 2.09
N LEU A 195 10.26 -17.79 3.16
CA LEU A 195 11.22 -18.60 3.90
C LEU A 195 11.96 -19.62 3.02
N ASP A 196 11.31 -20.09 1.97
CA ASP A 196 11.88 -21.08 1.03
C ASP A 196 12.83 -20.42 -0.02
N HIS A 197 12.86 -19.05 -0.12
CA HIS A 197 13.53 -18.29 -1.19
C HIS A 197 14.50 -17.24 -0.65
N VAL A 198 15.19 -17.54 0.44
CA VAL A 198 16.17 -16.64 1.06
C VAL A 198 17.60 -17.09 0.82
N VAL A 199 18.50 -16.12 0.64
CA VAL A 199 19.95 -16.28 0.54
C VAL A 199 20.63 -15.49 1.63
N GLN A 200 21.86 -15.90 2.02
CA GLN A 200 22.68 -15.16 2.98
C GLN A 200 24.17 -15.52 2.85
N ASP A 201 25.04 -14.61 3.28
CA ASP A 201 26.48 -14.80 3.35
C ASP A 201 27.05 -14.67 4.77
N TRP A 202 26.18 -14.74 5.78
CA TRP A 202 26.54 -14.63 7.20
C TRP A 202 27.09 -15.93 7.78
N ASP A 203 26.39 -17.06 7.58
CA ASP A 203 26.72 -18.35 8.17
C ASP A 203 26.96 -19.40 7.08
N LYS A 204 28.26 -19.75 6.90
CA LYS A 204 28.72 -20.76 5.91
C LYS A 204 28.21 -22.18 6.17
N SER A 205 27.69 -22.47 7.38
CA SER A 205 27.18 -23.79 7.72
C SER A 205 25.76 -24.04 7.20
N LYS A 206 25.08 -23.03 6.67
CA LYS A 206 23.70 -23.11 6.19
C LYS A 206 23.64 -23.45 4.69
N ASN A 207 22.60 -24.17 4.28
CA ASN A 207 22.44 -24.62 2.90
C ASN A 207 22.19 -23.47 1.91
N ASN A 208 21.66 -22.34 2.36
CA ASN A 208 21.39 -21.14 1.57
C ASN A 208 22.55 -20.12 1.64
N TYR A 209 23.77 -20.57 2.03
CA TYR A 209 24.93 -19.72 2.03
C TYR A 209 25.43 -19.48 0.61
N ALA A 210 25.32 -18.25 0.14
CA ALA A 210 25.85 -17.79 -1.14
C ALA A 210 25.99 -16.26 -1.12
N ASP A 211 26.66 -15.68 -2.12
CA ASP A 211 26.68 -14.23 -2.33
C ASP A 211 25.34 -13.77 -2.89
N PRO A 212 24.58 -12.88 -2.22
CA PRO A 212 23.34 -12.34 -2.76
C PRO A 212 23.47 -11.65 -4.12
N ALA A 213 24.65 -11.16 -4.47
CA ALA A 213 24.90 -10.57 -5.79
C ALA A 213 24.84 -11.59 -6.94
N GLU A 214 25.15 -12.86 -6.67
CA GLU A 214 25.09 -13.94 -7.65
C GLU A 214 23.69 -14.57 -7.75
N HIS A 215 22.81 -14.27 -6.78
CA HIS A 215 21.45 -14.83 -6.64
C HIS A 215 20.37 -13.74 -6.59
N PRO A 216 20.20 -12.92 -7.64
CA PRO A 216 19.17 -11.87 -7.67
C PRO A 216 17.74 -12.41 -7.66
N GLU A 217 17.57 -13.71 -7.93
CA GLU A 217 16.29 -14.44 -7.83
C GLU A 217 15.89 -14.79 -6.40
N LEU A 218 16.81 -14.62 -5.43
CA LEU A 218 16.58 -14.88 -4.01
C LEU A 218 16.61 -13.58 -3.19
N VAL A 219 16.07 -13.63 -1.98
CA VAL A 219 16.03 -12.46 -1.08
C VAL A 219 17.10 -12.60 0.00
N ASP A 220 18.00 -11.61 0.11
CA ASP A 220 18.99 -11.56 1.21
C ASP A 220 18.27 -11.38 2.54
N ILE A 221 18.22 -12.46 3.34
CA ILE A 221 17.56 -12.48 4.64
C ILE A 221 18.16 -11.47 5.63
N ASN A 222 19.39 -11.00 5.38
CA ASN A 222 20.12 -10.06 6.22
C ASN A 222 20.09 -8.63 5.70
N PHE A 223 19.51 -8.39 4.50
CA PHE A 223 19.28 -7.03 4.05
C PHE A 223 18.06 -6.44 4.77
N MET A 224 18.25 -5.32 5.43
CA MET A 224 17.18 -4.56 6.06
C MET A 224 17.60 -3.12 6.30
N LEU A 225 16.69 -2.21 6.09
CA LEU A 225 16.91 -0.79 6.37
C LEU A 225 16.65 -0.44 7.84
N ARG A 226 15.78 -1.20 8.52
CA ARG A 226 15.47 -1.03 9.95
C ARG A 226 15.20 -2.39 10.61
N PRO A 227 15.76 -2.66 11.80
CA PRO A 227 15.47 -3.86 12.57
C PRO A 227 14.01 -3.89 13.01
N THR A 228 13.27 -4.93 12.57
CA THR A 228 11.87 -5.16 12.93
C THR A 228 11.51 -6.62 12.66
N ALA A 229 10.50 -7.14 13.37
CA ALA A 229 9.96 -8.47 13.08
C ALA A 229 9.29 -8.51 11.70
N ASP A 230 8.63 -7.44 11.30
CA ASP A 230 8.01 -7.23 9.99
C ASP A 230 9.03 -6.58 9.02
N TRP A 231 9.99 -7.38 8.59
CA TRP A 231 11.18 -6.86 7.89
C TRP A 231 11.00 -6.65 6.38
N VAL A 232 10.02 -7.31 5.76
CA VAL A 232 9.71 -7.19 4.32
C VAL A 232 8.53 -6.26 4.08
N HIS A 233 7.47 -6.46 4.85
CA HIS A 233 6.25 -5.66 4.83
C HIS A 233 5.64 -5.56 3.43
N MET A 234 5.18 -6.70 2.89
CA MET A 234 4.38 -6.71 1.66
C MET A 234 3.10 -5.93 1.88
N ASN A 235 2.69 -5.11 0.90
CA ASN A 235 1.53 -4.24 1.06
C ASN A 235 0.60 -4.18 -0.16
N SER A 236 0.96 -4.82 -1.25
CA SER A 236 0.08 -5.02 -2.41
C SER A 236 0.35 -6.35 -3.07
N ILE A 237 -0.69 -6.89 -3.70
CA ILE A 237 -0.64 -8.06 -4.55
C ILE A 237 -1.49 -7.80 -5.79
N ASP A 238 -0.98 -8.20 -6.96
CA ASP A 238 -1.66 -8.08 -8.25
C ASP A 238 -1.39 -9.34 -9.08
N TYR A 239 -2.29 -9.67 -9.99
CA TYR A 239 -2.22 -10.87 -10.80
C TYR A 239 -2.36 -10.58 -12.29
N ASN A 240 -1.41 -11.08 -13.08
CA ASN A 240 -1.45 -11.02 -14.54
C ASN A 240 -1.92 -12.36 -15.12
N PRO A 241 -3.18 -12.47 -15.62
CA PRO A 241 -3.71 -13.72 -16.13
C PRO A 241 -3.12 -14.17 -17.47
N GLU A 242 -2.53 -13.27 -18.26
CA GLU A 242 -1.92 -13.62 -19.55
C GLU A 242 -0.55 -14.30 -19.34
N LEU A 243 0.18 -13.85 -18.33
CA LEU A 243 1.49 -14.41 -17.96
C LEU A 243 1.37 -15.51 -16.91
N ASP A 244 0.29 -15.57 -16.16
CA ASP A 244 0.11 -16.37 -14.95
C ASP A 244 1.19 -16.05 -13.91
N GLN A 245 1.31 -14.75 -13.62
CA GLN A 245 2.32 -14.20 -12.71
C GLN A 245 1.66 -13.35 -11.62
N ILE A 246 2.24 -13.39 -10.43
CA ILE A 246 1.86 -12.57 -9.29
C ILE A 246 2.91 -11.47 -9.11
N MET A 247 2.45 -10.24 -8.85
CA MET A 247 3.28 -9.13 -8.39
C MET A 247 3.00 -8.84 -6.93
N VAL A 248 4.05 -8.57 -6.14
CA VAL A 248 3.94 -8.09 -4.76
C VAL A 248 4.87 -6.91 -4.53
N CYS A 249 4.42 -5.95 -3.72
CA CYS A 249 5.21 -4.77 -3.37
C CYS A 249 5.72 -4.88 -1.94
N SER A 250 7.04 -4.76 -1.74
CA SER A 250 7.72 -4.74 -0.44
C SER A 250 8.07 -3.32 -0.02
N ARG A 251 7.36 -2.80 0.96
CA ARG A 251 7.61 -1.46 1.49
C ARG A 251 8.99 -1.33 2.14
N SER A 252 9.38 -2.31 2.96
CA SER A 252 10.60 -2.20 3.77
C SER A 252 11.87 -2.43 2.97
N LEU A 253 11.81 -3.22 1.89
CA LEU A 253 12.95 -3.45 1.00
C LEU A 253 13.00 -2.43 -0.15
N ASN A 254 11.95 -1.62 -0.32
CA ASN A 254 11.79 -0.64 -1.40
C ASN A 254 11.84 -1.29 -2.80
N GLU A 255 11.11 -2.37 -2.95
CA GLU A 255 11.04 -3.15 -4.19
C GLU A 255 9.61 -3.61 -4.47
N PHE A 256 9.35 -3.98 -5.72
CA PHE A 256 8.31 -4.96 -6.03
C PHE A 256 8.95 -6.19 -6.69
N TRP A 257 8.26 -7.32 -6.59
CA TRP A 257 8.72 -8.61 -7.09
C TRP A 257 7.66 -9.25 -7.97
N ILE A 258 8.11 -10.05 -8.95
CA ILE A 258 7.23 -10.86 -9.78
C ILE A 258 7.59 -12.35 -9.58
N LEU A 259 6.54 -13.17 -9.40
CA LEU A 259 6.59 -14.60 -9.08
C LEU A 259 5.83 -15.42 -10.13
N ASP A 260 6.24 -16.67 -10.32
CA ASP A 260 5.53 -17.65 -11.15
C ASP A 260 4.36 -18.28 -10.39
N HIS A 261 3.12 -17.95 -10.79
CA HIS A 261 1.93 -18.57 -10.22
C HIS A 261 1.55 -19.91 -10.89
N SER A 262 2.10 -20.20 -12.08
CA SER A 262 1.82 -21.45 -12.82
C SER A 262 2.38 -22.70 -12.13
N THR A 263 3.11 -22.55 -11.05
CA THR A 263 3.68 -23.62 -10.23
C THR A 263 2.61 -24.36 -9.43
N THR A 264 2.87 -25.63 -9.14
CA THR A 264 2.22 -26.30 -7.99
C THR A 264 2.80 -25.76 -6.69
N THR A 265 2.09 -25.93 -5.55
CA THR A 265 2.65 -25.59 -4.22
C THR A 265 3.99 -26.28 -3.95
N ALA A 266 4.22 -27.49 -4.47
CA ALA A 266 5.48 -28.20 -4.29
C ALA A 266 6.62 -27.57 -5.11
N GLU A 267 6.35 -27.12 -6.32
CA GLU A 267 7.32 -26.39 -7.16
C GLU A 267 7.57 -24.97 -6.61
N ALA A 268 6.52 -24.29 -6.12
CA ALA A 268 6.62 -22.98 -5.50
C ALA A 268 7.47 -22.95 -4.21
N ARG A 269 7.77 -24.10 -3.62
CA ARG A 269 8.71 -24.24 -2.50
C ARG A 269 10.15 -24.47 -2.92
N GLY A 270 10.39 -24.72 -4.20
CA GLY A 270 11.67 -25.06 -4.74
C GLY A 270 12.17 -24.02 -5.74
N HIS A 271 13.32 -24.32 -6.33
CA HIS A 271 14.04 -23.45 -7.28
C HIS A 271 13.88 -23.93 -8.74
N ALA A 272 12.94 -24.81 -9.02
CA ALA A 272 12.68 -25.36 -10.35
C ALA A 272 11.21 -25.75 -10.51
N GLY A 273 10.71 -25.75 -11.75
CA GLY A 273 9.31 -26.03 -12.08
C GLY A 273 8.55 -24.78 -12.49
N GLY A 274 7.25 -24.95 -12.72
CA GLY A 274 6.40 -23.92 -13.31
C GLY A 274 6.69 -23.62 -14.77
N LYS A 275 5.94 -22.70 -15.36
CA LYS A 275 6.06 -22.28 -16.77
C LYS A 275 7.42 -21.65 -17.08
N TYR A 276 8.01 -20.98 -16.09
CA TYR A 276 9.26 -20.23 -16.23
C TYR A 276 10.49 -21.00 -15.73
N GLY A 277 10.32 -22.21 -15.20
CA GLY A 277 11.39 -23.13 -14.83
C GLY A 277 12.17 -22.76 -13.55
N ARG A 278 11.67 -21.79 -12.77
CA ARG A 278 12.37 -21.26 -11.57
C ARG A 278 11.66 -21.61 -10.25
N GLY A 279 10.64 -22.44 -10.29
CA GLY A 279 9.84 -22.71 -9.09
C GLY A 279 9.26 -21.43 -8.49
N GLY A 280 9.46 -21.22 -7.20
CA GLY A 280 9.00 -20.00 -6.50
C GLY A 280 10.03 -18.87 -6.40
N ASP A 281 11.19 -18.98 -7.07
CA ASP A 281 12.17 -17.90 -7.09
C ASP A 281 11.65 -16.68 -7.85
N LEU A 282 12.16 -15.50 -7.50
CA LEU A 282 11.76 -14.24 -8.15
C LEU A 282 12.06 -14.30 -9.65
N LEU A 283 11.06 -14.08 -10.47
CA LEU A 283 11.25 -13.89 -11.91
C LEU A 283 11.85 -12.53 -12.23
N TYR A 284 11.49 -11.53 -11.41
CA TYR A 284 11.90 -10.16 -11.56
C TYR A 284 11.79 -9.41 -10.24
N ARG A 285 12.63 -8.40 -10.06
CA ARG A 285 12.58 -7.45 -8.95
C ARG A 285 13.05 -6.08 -9.39
N TRP A 286 12.47 -5.01 -8.81
CA TRP A 286 12.84 -3.66 -9.20
C TRP A 286 12.59 -2.67 -8.05
N GLY A 287 13.40 -1.60 -8.02
CA GLY A 287 13.25 -0.45 -7.13
C GLY A 287 14.48 -0.20 -6.25
N ASN A 288 15.13 -1.25 -5.74
CA ASN A 288 16.27 -1.10 -4.86
C ASN A 288 17.37 -2.15 -5.11
N PRO A 289 18.29 -1.90 -6.04
CA PRO A 289 19.34 -2.87 -6.38
C PRO A 289 20.34 -3.15 -5.25
N MET A 290 20.36 -2.32 -4.19
CA MET A 290 21.14 -2.62 -2.98
C MET A 290 20.65 -3.88 -2.27
N ALA A 291 19.35 -4.19 -2.36
CA ALA A 291 18.74 -5.33 -1.68
C ALA A 291 19.29 -6.68 -2.14
N TYR A 292 19.93 -6.72 -3.31
CA TYR A 292 20.64 -7.87 -3.86
C TYR A 292 22.05 -7.51 -4.34
N ARG A 293 22.65 -6.46 -3.76
CA ARG A 293 24.05 -6.04 -3.91
C ARG A 293 24.50 -5.75 -5.34
N ARG A 294 23.57 -5.35 -6.22
CA ARG A 294 23.87 -4.95 -7.61
C ARG A 294 23.68 -3.46 -7.86
N GLY A 295 23.77 -2.62 -6.81
CA GLY A 295 23.68 -1.17 -6.91
C GLY A 295 24.13 -0.46 -5.64
N GLN A 296 24.15 0.87 -5.74
CA GLN A 296 24.50 1.81 -4.66
C GLN A 296 23.24 2.53 -4.18
N PRO A 297 23.29 3.30 -3.07
CA PRO A 297 22.14 4.08 -2.57
C PRO A 297 21.48 4.99 -3.63
N GLU A 298 22.30 5.53 -4.54
CA GLU A 298 21.87 6.43 -5.62
C GLU A 298 21.09 5.73 -6.73
N ASP A 299 21.24 4.41 -6.85
CA ASP A 299 20.53 3.60 -7.84
C ASP A 299 19.11 3.21 -7.39
N ARG A 300 18.75 3.57 -6.14
CA ARG A 300 17.44 3.26 -5.60
C ARG A 300 16.37 4.17 -6.20
N MET A 301 15.36 3.57 -6.80
CA MET A 301 14.24 4.26 -7.45
C MET A 301 13.01 4.36 -6.55
N LEU A 302 12.79 3.40 -5.66
CA LEU A 302 11.59 3.34 -4.81
C LEU A 302 11.90 3.65 -3.34
N TYR A 303 10.96 4.34 -2.70
CA TYR A 303 11.05 4.79 -1.31
C TYR A 303 9.73 4.49 -0.59
N SER A 304 9.70 3.41 0.20
CA SER A 304 8.51 2.94 0.93
C SER A 304 7.28 2.69 0.04
N PRO A 305 7.43 2.07 -1.15
CA PRO A 305 6.39 2.01 -2.17
C PRO A 305 5.14 1.26 -1.70
N HIS A 306 4.02 1.55 -2.38
CA HIS A 306 2.75 0.83 -2.28
C HIS A 306 2.17 0.62 -3.68
N ASP A 307 1.22 -0.31 -3.79
CA ASP A 307 0.34 -0.43 -4.94
C ASP A 307 1.06 -0.59 -6.29
N ALA A 308 2.12 -1.40 -6.33
CA ALA A 308 2.69 -1.81 -7.60
C ALA A 308 1.74 -2.81 -8.28
N HIS A 309 1.32 -2.50 -9.52
CA HIS A 309 0.38 -3.34 -10.27
C HIS A 309 0.57 -3.14 -11.79
N TRP A 310 0.14 -4.14 -12.58
CA TRP A 310 0.10 -4.01 -14.03
C TRP A 310 -1.02 -3.06 -14.45
N ILE A 311 -0.73 -2.18 -15.40
CA ILE A 311 -1.80 -1.45 -16.08
C ILE A 311 -2.60 -2.46 -16.92
N PRO A 312 -3.92 -2.58 -16.67
CA PRO A 312 -4.74 -3.60 -17.32
C PRO A 312 -4.78 -3.46 -18.84
N LYS A 313 -4.99 -4.59 -19.51
CA LYS A 313 -5.18 -4.65 -20.95
C LYS A 313 -6.32 -3.73 -21.41
N GLY A 314 -6.08 -3.01 -22.50
CA GLY A 314 -7.05 -2.06 -23.09
C GLY A 314 -6.96 -0.65 -22.53
N LEU A 315 -6.17 -0.41 -21.50
CA LEU A 315 -5.89 0.93 -20.98
C LEU A 315 -4.59 1.49 -21.57
N PRO A 316 -4.43 2.82 -21.64
CA PRO A 316 -3.16 3.45 -22.04
C PRO A 316 -2.01 3.03 -21.11
N GLY A 317 -0.91 2.54 -21.69
CA GLY A 317 0.20 1.97 -20.96
C GLY A 317 0.03 0.50 -20.58
N ALA A 318 -0.95 -0.23 -21.14
CA ALA A 318 -1.24 -1.63 -20.83
C ALA A 318 0.02 -2.50 -20.83
N GLY A 319 0.21 -3.27 -19.76
CA GLY A 319 1.38 -4.14 -19.52
C GLY A 319 2.55 -3.44 -18.82
N ASN A 320 2.59 -2.11 -18.75
CA ASN A 320 3.49 -1.38 -17.87
C ASN A 320 3.06 -1.52 -16.41
N ILE A 321 3.96 -1.18 -15.51
CA ILE A 321 3.70 -1.18 -14.07
C ILE A 321 3.46 0.25 -13.61
N LEU A 322 2.39 0.46 -12.84
CA LEU A 322 2.12 1.69 -12.13
C LEU A 322 2.40 1.49 -10.64
N ILE A 323 3.06 2.45 -10.01
CA ILE A 323 3.55 2.33 -8.63
C ILE A 323 3.29 3.63 -7.88
N PHE A 324 2.77 3.54 -6.66
CA PHE A 324 2.77 4.66 -5.71
C PHE A 324 4.09 4.68 -4.93
N ASN A 325 4.99 5.58 -5.28
CA ASN A 325 6.27 5.79 -4.62
C ASN A 325 6.08 6.81 -3.48
N ASN A 326 5.98 6.32 -2.24
CA ASN A 326 5.55 7.17 -1.11
C ASN A 326 6.54 8.27 -0.72
N GLY A 327 7.83 8.03 -0.94
CA GLY A 327 8.85 8.91 -0.40
C GLY A 327 9.14 8.68 1.10
N VAL A 328 10.12 9.37 1.63
CA VAL A 328 10.55 9.29 3.03
C VAL A 328 10.77 10.69 3.57
N ALA A 329 10.09 11.05 4.65
CA ALA A 329 10.29 12.32 5.34
C ALA A 329 11.76 12.49 5.78
N ASP A 330 12.21 13.72 5.85
CA ASP A 330 13.58 14.10 6.25
C ASP A 330 14.69 13.58 5.31
N THR A 331 14.34 13.28 4.04
CA THR A 331 15.28 12.95 2.97
C THR A 331 15.01 13.83 1.75
N ASP A 332 15.85 13.73 0.71
CA ASP A 332 15.63 14.40 -0.57
C ASP A 332 14.38 13.86 -1.31
N GLN A 333 13.84 12.72 -0.85
CA GLN A 333 12.59 12.10 -1.33
C GLN A 333 11.43 12.36 -0.36
N ASN A 334 11.30 13.57 0.18
CA ASN A 334 10.22 14.01 1.06
C ASN A 334 8.93 14.41 0.30
N PHE A 335 8.68 13.76 -0.82
CA PHE A 335 7.48 13.90 -1.65
C PHE A 335 7.08 12.51 -2.18
N SER A 336 5.82 12.36 -2.57
CA SER A 336 5.34 11.15 -3.24
C SER A 336 5.31 11.34 -4.75
N SER A 337 5.46 10.24 -5.49
CA SER A 337 5.25 10.22 -6.93
C SER A 337 4.40 9.01 -7.34
N ILE A 338 3.80 9.10 -8.52
CA ILE A 338 3.24 7.96 -9.22
C ILE A 338 4.17 7.69 -10.38
N ASP A 339 4.77 6.53 -10.39
CA ASP A 339 5.79 6.17 -11.37
C ASP A 339 5.27 5.03 -12.27
N GLU A 340 5.46 5.18 -13.59
CA GLU A 340 5.17 4.16 -14.59
C GLU A 340 6.47 3.66 -15.20
N ILE A 341 6.62 2.33 -15.27
CA ILE A 341 7.77 1.69 -15.91
C ILE A 341 7.33 0.64 -16.93
N SER A 342 8.12 0.49 -17.99
CA SER A 342 8.00 -0.59 -18.96
C SER A 342 8.93 -1.73 -18.56
N LEU A 343 8.36 -2.94 -18.40
CA LEU A 343 9.14 -4.11 -17.99
C LEU A 343 10.04 -4.60 -19.14
N PRO A 344 11.28 -5.06 -18.86
CA PRO A 344 12.16 -5.68 -19.85
C PRO A 344 11.72 -7.11 -20.18
N LEU A 345 10.46 -7.27 -20.57
CA LEU A 345 9.78 -8.55 -20.83
C LEU A 345 10.27 -9.17 -22.14
N LYS A 346 10.61 -10.45 -22.12
CA LYS A 346 10.94 -11.24 -23.28
C LYS A 346 9.70 -11.95 -23.83
N ALA A 347 9.79 -12.45 -25.07
CA ALA A 347 8.71 -13.16 -25.73
C ALA A 347 8.26 -14.44 -25.01
N ASP A 348 9.13 -15.05 -24.20
CA ASP A 348 8.84 -16.24 -23.39
C ASP A 348 8.19 -15.90 -22.03
N GLY A 349 7.96 -14.61 -21.74
CA GLY A 349 7.39 -14.15 -20.50
C GLY A 349 8.38 -14.03 -19.33
N THR A 350 9.68 -14.26 -19.59
CA THR A 350 10.76 -13.97 -18.63
C THR A 350 11.26 -12.54 -18.81
N TYR A 351 12.16 -12.10 -17.93
CA TYR A 351 12.67 -10.74 -17.91
C TYR A 351 14.15 -10.69 -18.29
N HIS A 352 14.53 -9.63 -18.99
CA HIS A 352 15.94 -9.44 -19.33
C HIS A 352 16.73 -9.01 -18.09
N LEU A 353 17.81 -9.74 -17.85
CA LEU A 353 18.82 -9.41 -16.84
C LEU A 353 20.20 -9.51 -17.49
N THR A 354 20.96 -8.43 -17.47
CA THR A 354 22.35 -8.45 -17.88
C THR A 354 23.20 -9.00 -16.73
N ASP A 355 24.10 -9.90 -17.04
CA ASP A 355 24.98 -10.52 -16.05
C ASP A 355 25.75 -9.48 -15.22
N GLY A 356 25.79 -9.66 -13.90
CA GLY A 356 26.40 -8.75 -12.94
C GLY A 356 25.72 -7.37 -12.82
N LYS A 357 24.60 -7.10 -13.52
CA LYS A 357 23.87 -5.83 -13.44
C LYS A 357 22.59 -5.98 -12.64
N ALA A 358 22.06 -4.85 -12.19
CA ALA A 358 20.70 -4.78 -11.65
C ALA A 358 19.65 -4.97 -12.75
N TYR A 359 18.44 -5.37 -12.36
CA TYR A 359 17.29 -5.34 -13.27
C TYR A 359 16.98 -3.87 -13.66
N GLY A 360 16.78 -3.67 -14.99
CA GLY A 360 16.23 -2.41 -15.51
C GLY A 360 14.68 -2.41 -15.45
N PRO A 361 14.03 -1.31 -15.86
CA PRO A 361 14.63 -0.14 -16.50
C PRO A 361 15.29 0.82 -15.50
N THR A 362 16.13 1.73 -16.03
CA THR A 362 16.72 2.85 -15.27
C THR A 362 15.96 4.16 -15.50
N GLU A 363 15.01 4.15 -16.40
CA GLU A 363 14.19 5.30 -16.77
C GLU A 363 12.71 5.00 -16.57
N LEU A 364 11.94 6.04 -16.22
CA LEU A 364 10.49 5.94 -16.08
C LEU A 364 9.82 6.29 -17.42
N GLU A 365 8.74 5.59 -17.75
CA GLU A 365 7.89 5.94 -18.89
C GLU A 365 7.08 7.22 -18.62
N TRP A 366 6.62 7.35 -17.39
CA TRP A 366 5.87 8.50 -16.93
C TRP A 366 6.01 8.63 -15.41
N THR A 367 5.96 9.87 -14.93
CA THR A 367 5.88 10.18 -13.51
C THR A 367 4.98 11.38 -13.28
N PHE A 368 4.29 11.37 -12.14
CA PHE A 368 3.58 12.52 -11.59
C PHE A 368 4.08 12.77 -10.18
N ASP A 369 4.55 13.99 -9.93
CA ASP A 369 4.81 14.52 -8.60
C ASP A 369 4.28 15.96 -8.49
N ASP A 370 3.91 16.38 -7.31
CA ASP A 370 3.56 17.77 -6.99
C ASP A 370 4.31 18.15 -5.72
N ARG A 371 5.62 18.36 -5.89
CA ARG A 371 6.57 18.60 -4.79
C ARG A 371 6.14 19.78 -3.93
N GLY A 372 6.03 19.50 -2.61
CA GLY A 372 5.56 20.44 -1.61
C GLY A 372 4.07 20.32 -1.27
N ASN A 373 3.24 19.73 -2.15
CA ASN A 373 1.81 19.54 -1.90
C ASN A 373 1.40 18.07 -1.85
N PHE A 374 2.14 17.16 -2.50
CA PHE A 374 1.83 15.74 -2.60
C PHE A 374 2.84 14.90 -1.81
N PHE A 375 2.44 14.54 -0.58
CA PHE A 375 3.24 13.65 0.26
C PHE A 375 2.37 12.75 1.12
N SER A 376 2.38 11.46 0.82
CA SER A 376 1.72 10.41 1.59
C SER A 376 2.72 9.31 1.93
N PRO A 377 3.40 9.38 3.09
CA PRO A 377 4.56 8.54 3.42
C PRO A 377 4.22 7.07 3.70
N ARG A 378 2.96 6.69 3.59
CA ARG A 378 2.47 5.31 3.80
C ARG A 378 1.11 5.12 3.14
N ILE A 379 0.66 3.86 2.99
CA ILE A 379 -0.59 3.51 2.30
C ILE A 379 -0.65 4.17 0.92
N SER A 380 -1.85 4.38 0.36
CA SER A 380 -2.04 5.03 -0.94
C SER A 380 -1.96 4.09 -2.12
N GLY A 381 -2.37 4.58 -3.27
CA GLY A 381 -2.33 3.83 -4.52
C GLY A 381 -2.79 4.68 -5.68
N SER A 382 -2.74 4.09 -6.86
CA SER A 382 -3.09 4.75 -8.11
C SER A 382 -3.83 3.81 -9.05
N GLN A 383 -4.41 4.35 -10.13
CA GLN A 383 -5.09 3.55 -11.14
C GLN A 383 -5.07 4.30 -12.48
N ARG A 384 -4.62 3.66 -13.56
CA ARG A 384 -4.77 4.19 -14.91
C ARG A 384 -6.23 4.04 -15.36
N LEU A 385 -6.80 5.09 -15.92
CA LEU A 385 -8.18 5.17 -16.39
C LEU A 385 -8.27 5.07 -17.91
N ALA A 386 -9.46 4.74 -18.43
CA ALA A 386 -9.68 4.51 -19.85
C ALA A 386 -9.42 5.74 -20.74
N ASN A 387 -9.60 6.95 -20.21
CA ASN A 387 -9.30 8.20 -20.92
C ASN A 387 -7.82 8.61 -20.87
N GLY A 388 -6.96 7.79 -20.24
CA GLY A 388 -5.54 8.05 -20.06
C GLY A 388 -5.19 8.79 -18.78
N ASN A 389 -6.16 9.33 -18.05
CA ASN A 389 -5.93 9.95 -16.76
C ASN A 389 -5.47 8.89 -15.72
N THR A 390 -4.89 9.38 -14.65
CA THR A 390 -4.51 8.55 -13.50
C THR A 390 -5.27 9.02 -12.26
N LEU A 391 -6.06 8.11 -11.67
CA LEU A 391 -6.63 8.29 -10.34
C LEU A 391 -5.54 8.04 -9.31
N ILE A 392 -5.47 8.88 -8.28
CA ILE A 392 -4.45 8.81 -7.22
C ILE A 392 -5.16 8.94 -5.87
N CYS A 393 -4.99 7.95 -5.02
CA CYS A 393 -5.42 8.00 -3.63
C CYS A 393 -4.24 8.41 -2.74
N SER A 394 -4.18 9.67 -2.34
CA SER A 394 -3.25 10.17 -1.32
C SER A 394 -3.81 9.90 0.07
N GLY A 395 -3.62 8.67 0.55
CA GLY A 395 -4.38 8.13 1.68
C GLY A 395 -4.17 8.87 2.99
N THR A 396 -2.93 9.28 3.32
CA THR A 396 -2.64 10.03 4.56
C THR A 396 -3.05 11.49 4.49
N GLN A 397 -3.18 12.03 3.26
CA GLN A 397 -3.70 13.38 3.03
C GLN A 397 -5.24 13.40 2.90
N HIS A 398 -5.91 12.24 3.03
CA HIS A 398 -7.36 12.08 2.92
C HIS A 398 -7.91 12.57 1.57
N THR A 399 -7.10 12.54 0.53
CA THR A 399 -7.42 13.14 -0.77
C THR A 399 -7.36 12.09 -1.86
N ILE A 400 -8.33 12.15 -2.76
CA ILE A 400 -8.30 11.43 -4.03
C ILE A 400 -8.24 12.47 -5.12
N LEU A 401 -7.33 12.29 -6.06
CA LEU A 401 -7.18 13.18 -7.20
C LEU A 401 -7.11 12.39 -8.50
N GLU A 402 -7.47 13.05 -9.60
CA GLU A 402 -7.33 12.52 -10.94
C GLU A 402 -6.55 13.54 -11.78
N VAL A 403 -5.51 13.07 -12.45
CA VAL A 403 -4.63 13.90 -13.28
C VAL A 403 -4.56 13.37 -14.70
N THR A 404 -4.38 14.29 -15.66
CA THR A 404 -4.07 13.94 -17.05
C THR A 404 -2.65 13.37 -17.16
N THR A 405 -2.30 12.85 -18.34
CA THR A 405 -0.91 12.43 -18.64
C THR A 405 0.09 13.59 -18.59
N THR A 406 -0.38 14.84 -18.69
CA THR A 406 0.44 16.07 -18.57
C THR A 406 0.46 16.62 -17.14
N GLY A 407 -0.18 15.95 -16.17
CA GLY A 407 -0.21 16.36 -14.76
C GLY A 407 -1.26 17.42 -14.42
N GLU A 408 -2.21 17.73 -15.33
CA GLU A 408 -3.31 18.64 -15.05
C GLU A 408 -4.37 17.98 -14.16
N PHE A 409 -4.78 18.64 -13.07
CA PHE A 409 -5.82 18.15 -12.18
C PHE A 409 -7.20 18.23 -12.86
N THR A 410 -7.85 17.08 -13.01
CA THR A 410 -9.20 16.98 -13.58
C THR A 410 -10.27 16.79 -12.51
N TRP A 411 -9.92 16.18 -11.39
CA TRP A 411 -10.80 15.97 -10.25
C TRP A 411 -10.02 15.92 -8.94
N MET A 412 -10.59 16.48 -7.89
CA MET A 412 -10.02 16.39 -6.54
C MET A 412 -11.13 16.29 -5.50
N TYR A 413 -11.04 15.29 -4.66
CA TYR A 413 -11.99 14.99 -3.60
C TYR A 413 -11.28 14.85 -2.26
N HIS A 414 -11.74 15.59 -1.26
CA HIS A 414 -11.24 15.52 0.10
C HIS A 414 -12.22 14.74 0.96
N ASN A 415 -11.78 13.56 1.44
CA ASN A 415 -12.61 12.70 2.28
C ASN A 415 -12.79 13.33 3.66
N PRO A 416 -14.03 13.54 4.13
CA PRO A 416 -14.26 14.07 5.48
C PRO A 416 -13.77 13.06 6.53
N PRO A 417 -13.31 13.54 7.69
CA PRO A 417 -12.70 12.71 8.73
C PRO A 417 -13.63 11.67 9.35
N ARG A 418 -14.96 11.81 9.19
CA ARG A 418 -15.96 10.82 9.64
C ARG A 418 -17.24 10.90 8.82
N PHE A 419 -17.68 9.74 8.30
CA PHE A 419 -19.10 9.49 8.06
C PHE A 419 -19.69 8.97 9.38
N ARG A 420 -20.23 9.82 10.23
CA ARG A 420 -20.95 9.40 11.42
C ARG A 420 -22.44 9.42 11.13
N GLU A 421 -23.08 8.25 11.19
CA GLU A 421 -24.51 8.24 11.50
C GLU A 421 -24.68 8.70 12.96
N PRO A 422 -25.75 9.46 13.27
CA PRO A 422 -26.10 9.73 14.65
C PRO A 422 -26.27 8.38 15.37
N ASN A 423 -25.53 8.20 16.46
CA ASN A 423 -25.67 7.02 17.29
C ASN A 423 -27.13 6.97 17.84
N THR A 424 -27.95 6.08 17.29
CA THR A 424 -29.30 5.85 17.78
C THR A 424 -29.34 4.99 19.04
N ASP A 425 -28.18 4.46 19.46
CA ASP A 425 -28.04 3.71 20.73
C ASP A 425 -27.78 4.68 21.88
N SER A 426 -28.88 5.06 22.58
CA SER A 426 -28.88 5.95 23.74
C SER A 426 -28.18 5.34 24.98
N THR A 427 -27.68 4.12 24.93
CA THR A 427 -27.06 3.43 26.07
C THR A 427 -25.54 3.58 26.12
N ARG A 428 -24.87 4.05 25.04
CA ARG A 428 -23.46 4.36 25.03
C ARG A 428 -23.22 5.85 25.14
N PRO A 429 -22.36 6.32 26.07
CA PRO A 429 -21.97 7.72 26.11
C PRO A 429 -21.37 8.12 24.76
N ALA A 430 -21.91 9.17 24.16
CA ALA A 430 -21.36 9.75 22.93
C ALA A 430 -19.88 10.10 23.18
N LYS A 431 -18.96 9.53 22.37
CA LYS A 431 -17.61 10.08 22.31
C LYS A 431 -17.72 11.50 21.77
N PRO A 432 -17.10 12.48 22.41
CA PRO A 432 -17.14 13.86 21.95
C PRO A 432 -16.67 13.97 20.49
N SER A 433 -17.41 14.73 19.69
CA SER A 433 -16.98 15.13 18.35
C SER A 433 -15.78 16.08 18.47
N ILE A 434 -14.87 16.09 17.49
CA ILE A 434 -13.80 17.11 17.43
C ILE A 434 -14.43 18.52 17.42
N ALA A 435 -15.58 18.69 16.81
CA ALA A 435 -16.32 19.96 16.81
C ALA A 435 -16.89 20.36 18.20
N ASP A 436 -16.98 19.41 19.13
CA ASP A 436 -17.45 19.64 20.50
C ASP A 436 -16.29 19.87 21.50
N LEU A 437 -15.04 19.84 21.01
CA LEU A 437 -13.87 20.09 21.84
C LEU A 437 -13.70 21.61 22.09
N PRO A 438 -13.31 22.02 23.31
CA PRO A 438 -12.91 23.39 23.58
C PRO A 438 -11.79 23.88 22.65
N GLU A 439 -11.80 25.16 22.32
CA GLU A 439 -10.88 25.78 21.36
C GLU A 439 -9.41 25.56 21.74
N ASP A 440 -9.08 25.56 23.03
CA ASP A 440 -7.74 25.30 23.58
C ASP A 440 -7.27 23.85 23.32
N ILE A 441 -8.19 22.90 23.27
CA ILE A 441 -7.88 21.50 22.89
C ILE A 441 -7.74 21.38 21.38
N LEU A 442 -8.59 22.06 20.61
CA LEU A 442 -8.46 22.12 19.16
C LEU A 442 -7.09 22.73 18.76
N ASP A 443 -6.64 23.77 19.46
CA ASP A 443 -5.33 24.37 19.23
C ASP A 443 -4.16 23.44 19.60
N SER A 444 -4.30 22.61 20.62
CA SER A 444 -3.30 21.62 21.03
C SER A 444 -3.17 20.45 20.02
N LEU A 445 -4.22 20.21 19.21
CA LEU A 445 -4.25 19.19 18.15
C LEU A 445 -3.73 19.73 16.80
N ARG A 446 -3.35 21.01 16.72
CA ARG A 446 -2.76 21.63 15.55
C ARG A 446 -1.25 21.43 15.57
N ILE A 447 -0.70 20.63 14.66
CA ILE A 447 0.73 20.60 14.35
C ILE A 447 0.91 21.43 13.08
N ASP A 448 1.77 22.46 13.15
CA ASP A 448 2.04 23.41 12.05
C ASP A 448 0.80 24.13 11.50
N GLY A 449 -0.16 24.44 12.38
CA GLY A 449 -1.38 25.18 12.00
C GLY A 449 -2.46 24.34 11.33
N THR A 450 -2.24 23.04 11.12
CA THR A 450 -3.25 22.10 10.64
C THR A 450 -3.83 21.30 11.80
N VAL A 451 -5.17 21.19 11.89
CA VAL A 451 -5.80 20.23 12.79
C VAL A 451 -5.43 18.83 12.32
N GLN A 452 -4.67 18.09 13.11
CA GLN A 452 -4.47 16.66 12.87
C GLN A 452 -5.79 15.94 13.16
N LEU A 453 -6.58 15.73 12.12
CA LEU A 453 -7.82 14.98 12.20
C LEU A 453 -7.44 13.54 12.55
N GLU A 454 -7.82 13.07 13.75
CA GLU A 454 -7.65 11.68 14.12
C GLU A 454 -8.21 10.78 13.02
N ASN A 455 -7.35 9.98 12.39
CA ASN A 455 -7.50 8.82 11.47
C ASN A 455 -8.83 8.62 10.69
N GLY A 456 -9.78 9.55 10.77
CA GLY A 456 -11.15 9.36 10.26
C GLY A 456 -11.29 9.33 8.75
N GLY A 457 -10.44 10.08 8.02
CA GLY A 457 -10.51 10.21 6.56
C GLY A 457 -9.47 9.39 5.80
N THR A 458 -8.57 8.70 6.50
CA THR A 458 -7.48 7.92 5.91
C THR A 458 -8.02 6.75 5.08
N MET A 459 -7.49 6.58 3.86
CA MET A 459 -7.86 5.51 2.94
C MET A 459 -6.63 4.72 2.52
N PHE A 460 -6.77 3.40 2.42
CA PHE A 460 -5.68 2.57 1.92
C PHE A 460 -5.52 2.78 0.41
N ARG A 461 -6.61 2.65 -0.35
CA ARG A 461 -6.72 2.89 -1.78
C ARG A 461 -8.10 3.41 -2.16
N ALA A 462 -8.22 3.85 -3.40
CA ALA A 462 -9.49 4.14 -4.06
C ALA A 462 -9.45 3.54 -5.47
N THR A 463 -10.56 2.98 -5.93
CA THR A 463 -10.68 2.37 -7.25
C THR A 463 -11.88 2.97 -7.99
N LYS A 464 -11.67 3.44 -9.21
CA LYS A 464 -12.74 4.01 -10.05
C LYS A 464 -13.22 2.99 -11.07
N TYR A 465 -14.52 2.77 -11.08
CA TYR A 465 -15.22 1.88 -12.00
C TYR A 465 -15.96 2.71 -13.04
N PRO A 466 -15.86 2.39 -14.35
CA PRO A 466 -16.57 3.12 -15.39
C PRO A 466 -18.09 2.90 -15.27
N PRO A 467 -18.92 3.78 -15.87
CA PRO A 467 -20.38 3.70 -15.70
C PRO A 467 -21.01 2.40 -16.25
N ASP A 468 -20.36 1.76 -17.21
CA ASP A 468 -20.73 0.51 -17.85
C ASP A 468 -20.08 -0.73 -17.22
N PHE A 469 -19.45 -0.57 -16.05
CA PHE A 469 -18.86 -1.69 -15.32
C PHE A 469 -19.90 -2.81 -15.11
N PRO A 470 -19.58 -4.07 -15.44
CA PRO A 470 -20.56 -5.18 -15.39
C PRO A 470 -21.26 -5.32 -14.03
N GLY A 471 -20.53 -5.06 -12.94
CA GLY A 471 -21.06 -5.13 -11.57
C GLY A 471 -22.20 -4.15 -11.27
N PHE A 472 -22.45 -3.15 -12.11
CA PHE A 472 -23.55 -2.20 -11.98
C PHE A 472 -24.83 -2.63 -12.72
N GLN A 473 -24.74 -3.68 -13.56
CA GLN A 473 -25.88 -4.09 -14.38
C GLN A 473 -27.08 -4.52 -13.52
N GLY A 474 -28.21 -3.86 -13.72
CA GLY A 474 -29.46 -4.15 -12.98
C GLY A 474 -29.46 -3.66 -11.52
N LYS A 475 -28.41 -2.95 -11.08
CA LYS A 475 -28.32 -2.42 -9.72
C LYS A 475 -29.02 -1.09 -9.57
N LYS A 476 -29.64 -0.89 -8.42
CA LYS A 476 -30.20 0.41 -8.03
C LYS A 476 -29.20 1.14 -7.14
N PHE A 477 -28.85 2.37 -7.52
CA PHE A 477 -28.03 3.23 -6.68
C PHE A 477 -28.90 3.90 -5.62
N ASN A 478 -28.46 3.82 -4.37
CA ASN A 478 -29.12 4.47 -3.24
C ASN A 478 -28.39 5.78 -2.93
N VAL A 479 -28.75 6.86 -3.63
CA VAL A 479 -28.15 8.16 -3.41
C VAL A 479 -28.51 8.67 -2.01
N ARG A 480 -27.53 8.83 -1.11
CA ARG A 480 -27.69 9.57 0.14
C ARG A 480 -27.22 11.00 -0.06
N ASP A 481 -28.09 11.95 0.21
CA ASP A 481 -27.71 13.36 0.35
C ASP A 481 -26.93 13.53 1.66
N ARG A 482 -25.66 13.96 1.58
CA ARG A 482 -24.78 14.18 2.73
C ARG A 482 -25.21 15.32 3.64
N ASN A 483 -26.17 16.12 3.21
CA ASN A 483 -26.65 17.31 3.92
C ASN A 483 -27.95 17.04 4.74
N LYS A 484 -28.36 15.79 4.92
CA LYS A 484 -29.51 15.43 5.76
C LYS A 484 -29.10 14.64 6.98
#